data_135ecbd0f9a78edd738714b0a877b914
#
_entry.id   135ecbd0f9a78edd738714b0a877b914
#
_cell.length_a   1.000
_cell.length_b   1.000
_cell.length_c   1.000
_cell.angle_alpha   90.00
_cell.angle_beta   90.00
_cell.angle_gamma   90.00
#
_symmetry.space_group_name_H-M   'P 1'
#
loop_
_entity.id
_entity.type
_entity.pdbx_description
1 polymer ?
#
loop_
_entity_poly.entity_id
_entity_poly.type
_entity_poly.pdbx_seq_one_letter_code
_entity_poly.pdbx_strand_id
1 'polypeptide(L)'
;GTILVSANGDGLDINGSVTMTGGTLIVQGPTANNNGALDYDGTFTMTGGFIVAAGSAGMAQSPGASSTIKSIALRFSAVQPAGAIVHIQTAGGEEIVTFKSEKSFQSLVVSSPKLQSGVTYDVYTGSTATGANQMGLYPAGAYSGGTKSTTTTVSTGATGR
;
A
#
# COMPACT_ATOMS: atom_id res chain seq x y z
N GLY A 1 -4.16 -15.79 -7.33
CA GLY A 1 -2.80 -16.06 -6.85
C GLY A 1 -2.18 -14.88 -6.13
N THR A 2 -0.93 -15.01 -5.72
CA THR A 2 -0.18 -13.98 -4.99
C THR A 2 1.13 -13.71 -5.71
N ILE A 3 1.44 -12.43 -5.90
CA ILE A 3 2.73 -11.96 -6.44
C ILE A 3 3.45 -11.22 -5.32
N LEU A 4 4.67 -11.65 -5.03
CA LEU A 4 5.53 -11.06 -4.01
C LEU A 4 6.75 -10.46 -4.70
N VAL A 5 6.97 -9.16 -4.53
CA VAL A 5 8.09 -8.43 -5.12
C VAL A 5 8.91 -7.77 -4.03
N SER A 6 10.22 -7.98 -4.03
CA SER A 6 11.18 -7.24 -3.22
C SER A 6 12.26 -6.70 -4.17
N ALA A 7 12.26 -5.39 -4.38
CA ALA A 7 13.07 -4.77 -5.43
C ALA A 7 13.98 -3.67 -4.88
N ASN A 8 15.10 -3.45 -5.54
CA ASN A 8 16.00 -2.31 -5.31
C ASN A 8 15.82 -1.23 -6.40
N GLY A 9 15.42 -1.61 -7.61
CA GLY A 9 14.87 -0.74 -8.64
C GLY A 9 13.35 -0.69 -8.54
N ASP A 10 12.66 -0.39 -9.62
CA ASP A 10 11.20 -0.39 -9.65
C ASP A 10 10.64 -1.75 -9.23
N GLY A 11 9.54 -1.73 -8.49
CA GLY A 11 8.87 -2.93 -8.01
C GLY A 11 8.13 -3.62 -9.15
N LEU A 12 6.90 -3.19 -9.41
CA LEU A 12 6.17 -3.60 -10.61
C LEU A 12 6.43 -2.55 -11.69
N ASP A 13 7.26 -2.90 -12.68
CA ASP A 13 7.69 -2.02 -13.78
C ASP A 13 7.02 -2.47 -15.08
N ILE A 14 6.17 -1.64 -15.64
CA ILE A 14 5.37 -1.94 -16.83
C ILE A 14 5.39 -0.78 -17.82
N ASN A 15 6.05 -0.97 -18.97
CA ASN A 15 6.03 -0.04 -20.09
C ASN A 15 4.69 -0.10 -20.85
N GLY A 16 3.59 0.07 -20.15
CA GLY A 16 2.25 -0.06 -20.72
C GLY A 16 1.17 0.04 -19.67
N SER A 17 0.08 -0.70 -19.86
CA SER A 17 -1.08 -0.70 -18.96
C SER A 17 -1.19 -1.99 -18.18
N VAL A 18 -1.75 -1.88 -16.98
CA VAL A 18 -2.02 -3.01 -16.09
C VAL A 18 -3.52 -3.17 -15.90
N THR A 19 -3.99 -4.41 -15.95
CA THR A 19 -5.33 -4.78 -15.52
C THR A 19 -5.23 -5.85 -14.44
N MET A 20 -5.78 -5.57 -13.27
CA MET A 20 -5.83 -6.53 -12.17
C MET A 20 -7.28 -6.86 -11.83
N THR A 21 -7.65 -8.13 -11.98
CA THR A 21 -9.02 -8.61 -11.76
C THR A 21 -9.17 -9.44 -10.49
N GLY A 22 -8.06 -9.75 -9.80
CA GLY A 22 -8.07 -10.54 -8.58
C GLY A 22 -6.67 -10.86 -8.08
N GLY A 23 -6.58 -11.59 -6.99
CA GLY A 23 -5.31 -11.98 -6.38
C GLY A 23 -4.75 -10.94 -5.45
N THR A 24 -3.51 -11.15 -5.02
CA THR A 24 -2.79 -10.29 -4.08
C THR A 24 -1.43 -9.90 -4.66
N LEU A 25 -1.11 -8.62 -4.61
CA LEU A 25 0.21 -8.08 -4.95
C LEU A 25 0.83 -7.43 -3.73
N ILE A 26 2.00 -7.89 -3.32
CA ILE A 26 2.79 -7.31 -2.23
C ILE A 26 4.11 -6.83 -2.82
N VAL A 27 4.40 -5.54 -2.65
CA VAL A 27 5.64 -4.94 -3.15
C VAL A 27 6.39 -4.27 -2.01
N GLN A 28 7.67 -4.59 -1.88
CA GLN A 28 8.60 -3.96 -0.95
C GLN A 28 9.79 -3.38 -1.70
N GLY A 29 9.95 -2.09 -1.62
CA GLY A 29 10.94 -1.30 -2.35
C GLY A 29 10.35 -0.65 -3.62
N PRO A 30 11.12 0.23 -4.27
CA PRO A 30 12.49 0.63 -3.94
C PRO A 30 12.60 1.58 -2.75
N THR A 31 13.82 1.82 -2.29
CA THR A 31 14.11 2.83 -1.27
C THR A 31 14.58 4.16 -1.88
N ALA A 32 15.14 4.12 -3.07
CA ALA A 32 15.66 5.30 -3.77
C ALA A 32 14.56 6.03 -4.55
N ASN A 33 14.58 7.37 -4.49
CA ASN A 33 13.51 8.25 -5.01
C ASN A 33 13.43 8.33 -6.56
N ASN A 34 14.37 7.76 -7.28
CA ASN A 34 14.33 7.66 -8.75
C ASN A 34 13.59 6.43 -9.28
N ASN A 35 13.02 5.63 -8.40
CA ASN A 35 12.23 4.44 -8.72
C ASN A 35 10.93 4.42 -7.89
N GLY A 36 9.95 3.64 -8.31
CA GLY A 36 8.65 3.49 -7.65
C GLY A 36 8.28 2.03 -7.35
N ALA A 37 7.47 1.81 -6.31
CA ALA A 37 6.94 0.47 -6.01
C ALA A 37 6.03 -0.03 -7.13
N LEU A 38 5.22 0.86 -7.67
CA LEU A 38 4.45 0.65 -8.89
C LEU A 38 4.94 1.67 -9.91
N ASP A 39 5.43 1.23 -11.04
CA ASP A 39 5.82 2.07 -12.18
C ASP A 39 5.14 1.57 -13.45
N TYR A 40 4.32 2.42 -14.07
CA TYR A 40 3.62 2.08 -15.29
C TYR A 40 3.42 3.32 -16.16
N ASP A 41 3.50 3.14 -17.47
CA ASP A 41 3.40 4.25 -18.43
C ASP A 41 1.97 4.54 -18.86
N GLY A 42 1.12 3.52 -18.93
CA GLY A 42 -0.27 3.64 -19.40
C GLY A 42 -1.27 3.85 -18.28
N THR A 43 -2.21 2.93 -18.14
CA THR A 43 -3.23 2.92 -17.08
C THR A 43 -3.08 1.72 -16.18
N PHE A 44 -3.42 1.87 -14.92
CA PHE A 44 -3.58 0.75 -14.01
C PHE A 44 -5.04 0.66 -13.57
N THR A 45 -5.75 -0.32 -14.08
CA THR A 45 -7.16 -0.55 -13.75
C THR A 45 -7.32 -1.78 -12.87
N MET A 46 -7.94 -1.59 -11.72
CA MET A 46 -8.24 -2.65 -10.75
C MET A 46 -9.74 -2.87 -10.65
N THR A 47 -10.21 -4.09 -10.96
CA THR A 47 -11.61 -4.49 -10.80
C THR A 47 -11.78 -5.58 -9.75
N GLY A 48 -10.70 -6.10 -9.19
CA GLY A 48 -10.65 -7.06 -8.11
C GLY A 48 -9.25 -7.20 -7.54
N GLY A 49 -9.13 -7.86 -6.41
CA GLY A 49 -7.86 -8.15 -5.76
C GLY A 49 -7.45 -7.15 -4.67
N PHE A 50 -6.24 -7.31 -4.19
CA PHE A 50 -5.65 -6.55 -3.09
C PHE A 50 -4.20 -6.18 -3.43
N ILE A 51 -3.81 -4.94 -3.14
CA ILE A 51 -2.43 -4.47 -3.27
C ILE A 51 -1.98 -3.86 -1.95
N VAL A 52 -0.76 -4.18 -1.54
CA VAL A 52 0.03 -3.38 -0.61
C VAL A 52 1.41 -3.16 -1.22
N ALA A 53 1.79 -1.91 -1.41
CA ALA A 53 3.04 -1.55 -2.06
C ALA A 53 3.73 -0.42 -1.27
N ALA A 54 4.85 -0.76 -0.64
CA ALA A 54 5.69 0.15 0.13
C ALA A 54 6.93 0.51 -0.69
N GLY A 55 7.24 1.78 -0.82
CA GLY A 55 8.38 2.21 -1.61
C GLY A 55 8.80 3.64 -1.35
N SER A 56 9.57 4.19 -2.28
CA SER A 56 9.99 5.58 -2.24
C SER A 56 8.81 6.54 -2.40
N ALA A 57 8.99 7.78 -1.99
CA ALA A 57 8.00 8.84 -2.24
C ALA A 57 8.25 9.60 -3.55
N GLY A 58 9.41 9.37 -4.19
CA GLY A 58 9.82 10.16 -5.36
C GLY A 58 9.03 9.85 -6.61
N MET A 59 8.62 8.61 -6.80
CA MET A 59 7.87 8.14 -7.98
C MET A 59 6.69 7.25 -7.58
N ALA A 60 5.99 7.59 -6.50
CA ALA A 60 4.87 6.80 -6.02
C ALA A 60 3.66 6.94 -6.96
N GLN A 61 3.16 5.80 -7.44
CA GLN A 61 1.94 5.68 -8.22
C GLN A 61 0.94 4.76 -7.53
N SER A 62 -0.33 4.92 -7.84
CA SER A 62 -1.42 4.04 -7.39
C SER A 62 -2.32 3.66 -8.56
N PRO A 63 -3.13 2.58 -8.45
CA PRO A 63 -4.14 2.30 -9.46
C PRO A 63 -5.00 3.50 -9.78
N GLY A 64 -5.36 3.65 -11.04
CA GLY A 64 -6.00 4.83 -11.57
C GLY A 64 -7.51 4.93 -11.27
N ALA A 65 -8.09 6.07 -11.60
CA ALA A 65 -9.49 6.41 -11.32
C ALA A 65 -10.51 5.49 -12.02
N SER A 66 -10.12 4.81 -13.10
CA SER A 66 -10.96 3.80 -13.79
C SER A 66 -11.17 2.53 -12.97
N SER A 67 -10.42 2.35 -11.87
CA SER A 67 -10.53 1.19 -10.99
C SER A 67 -11.83 1.22 -10.18
N THR A 68 -12.51 0.06 -10.09
CA THR A 68 -13.64 -0.12 -9.17
C THR A 68 -13.16 -0.40 -7.75
N ILE A 69 -12.01 -1.08 -7.61
CA ILE A 69 -11.32 -1.23 -6.32
C ILE A 69 -10.63 0.08 -5.98
N LYS A 70 -10.90 0.60 -4.79
CA LYS A 70 -10.35 1.88 -4.33
C LYS A 70 -8.99 1.70 -3.70
N SER A 71 -8.21 2.77 -3.74
CA SER A 71 -6.84 2.80 -3.22
C SER A 71 -6.64 3.95 -2.24
N ILE A 72 -5.81 3.71 -1.23
CA ILE A 72 -5.19 4.73 -0.39
C ILE A 72 -3.76 4.90 -0.89
N ALA A 73 -3.32 6.13 -1.07
CA ALA A 73 -1.93 6.47 -1.39
C ALA A 73 -1.38 7.36 -0.28
N LEU A 74 -0.61 6.76 0.63
CA LEU A 74 0.02 7.47 1.73
C LEU A 74 1.41 7.95 1.34
N ARG A 75 1.72 9.17 1.74
CA ARG A 75 3.08 9.70 1.75
C ARG A 75 3.43 10.14 3.17
N PHE A 76 4.43 9.54 3.75
CA PHE A 76 4.92 9.92 5.08
C PHE A 76 5.83 11.15 4.98
N SER A 77 5.79 12.00 6.00
CA SER A 77 6.63 13.20 6.08
C SER A 77 8.11 12.87 6.19
N ALA A 78 8.43 11.68 6.68
CA ALA A 78 9.79 11.16 6.79
C ALA A 78 9.84 9.70 6.34
N VAL A 79 11.03 9.24 5.96
CA VAL A 79 11.27 7.83 5.65
C VAL A 79 10.98 7.00 6.88
N GLN A 80 10.17 5.97 6.71
CA GLN A 80 9.90 4.96 7.74
C GLN A 80 11.00 3.90 7.69
N PRO A 81 11.53 3.49 8.85
CA PRO A 81 12.60 2.49 8.86
C PRO A 81 12.11 1.11 8.42
N ALA A 82 13.06 0.29 7.98
CA ALA A 82 12.81 -1.13 7.78
C ALA A 82 12.28 -1.76 9.07
N GLY A 83 11.27 -2.61 8.98
CA GLY A 83 10.59 -3.21 10.13
C GLY A 83 9.45 -2.35 10.70
N ALA A 84 9.21 -1.15 10.19
CA ALA A 84 8.08 -0.34 10.62
C ALA A 84 6.75 -1.01 10.24
N ILE A 85 5.80 -0.98 11.17
CA ILE A 85 4.44 -1.49 10.97
C ILE A 85 3.50 -0.33 10.69
N VAL A 86 2.66 -0.48 9.70
CA VAL A 86 1.53 0.41 9.41
C VAL A 86 0.24 -0.40 9.53
N HIS A 87 -0.73 0.17 10.25
CA HIS A 87 -2.08 -0.39 10.41
C HIS A 87 -3.10 0.65 9.98
N ILE A 88 -4.04 0.24 9.14
CA ILE A 88 -5.11 1.09 8.63
C ILE A 88 -6.44 0.45 8.98
N GLN A 89 -7.35 1.24 9.55
CA GLN A 89 -8.68 0.82 9.92
C GLN A 89 -9.70 1.94 9.69
N THR A 90 -10.99 1.58 9.71
CA THR A 90 -12.07 2.57 9.79
C THR A 90 -12.09 3.22 11.17
N ALA A 91 -12.77 4.34 11.32
CA ALA A 91 -12.99 4.97 12.63
C ALA A 91 -13.72 4.04 13.61
N GLY A 92 -14.52 3.11 13.11
CA GLY A 92 -15.21 2.09 13.91
C GLY A 92 -14.35 0.87 14.27
N GLY A 93 -13.11 0.80 13.80
CA GLY A 93 -12.15 -0.27 14.12
C GLY A 93 -12.13 -1.44 13.15
N GLU A 94 -12.82 -1.38 12.00
CA GLU A 94 -12.71 -2.40 10.97
C GLU A 94 -11.34 -2.30 10.30
N GLU A 95 -10.57 -3.37 10.36
CA GLU A 95 -9.22 -3.43 9.81
C GLU A 95 -9.24 -3.50 8.29
N ILE A 96 -8.43 -2.66 7.66
CA ILE A 96 -8.16 -2.70 6.22
C ILE A 96 -6.89 -3.49 5.96
N VAL A 97 -5.80 -3.16 6.68
CA VAL A 97 -4.49 -3.80 6.52
C VAL A 97 -3.63 -3.61 7.75
N THR A 98 -2.81 -4.61 8.03
CA THR A 98 -1.62 -4.51 8.90
C THR A 98 -0.42 -5.02 8.12
N PHE A 99 0.56 -4.14 7.92
CA PHE A 99 1.70 -4.42 7.06
C PHE A 99 3.01 -3.97 7.72
N LYS A 100 4.01 -4.86 7.66
CA LYS A 100 5.37 -4.60 8.11
C LYS A 100 6.30 -4.65 6.91
N SER A 101 6.89 -3.53 6.53
CA SER A 101 7.87 -3.50 5.46
C SER A 101 9.24 -3.98 5.96
N GLU A 102 9.87 -4.87 5.22
CA GLU A 102 11.25 -5.29 5.47
C GLU A 102 12.28 -4.28 4.96
N LYS A 103 11.84 -3.35 4.11
CA LYS A 103 12.66 -2.25 3.59
C LYS A 103 12.16 -0.91 4.14
N SER A 104 13.03 0.09 4.20
CA SER A 104 12.60 1.45 4.49
C SER A 104 11.71 1.96 3.37
N PHE A 105 10.76 2.84 3.69
CA PHE A 105 9.78 3.34 2.74
C PHE A 105 9.29 4.73 3.15
N GLN A 106 8.77 5.48 2.21
CA GLN A 106 8.13 6.78 2.47
C GLN A 106 6.77 6.90 1.78
N SER A 107 6.41 5.93 0.95
CA SER A 107 5.06 5.79 0.39
C SER A 107 4.48 4.42 0.70
N LEU A 108 3.18 4.36 0.84
CA LEU A 108 2.42 3.11 0.98
C LEU A 108 1.14 3.22 0.19
N VAL A 109 0.97 2.34 -0.78
CA VAL A 109 -0.28 2.19 -1.53
C VAL A 109 -0.99 0.94 -1.05
N VAL A 110 -2.27 1.09 -0.70
CA VAL A 110 -3.14 -0.03 -0.34
C VAL A 110 -4.39 0.03 -1.21
N SER A 111 -4.67 -1.05 -1.93
CA SER A 111 -5.90 -1.20 -2.70
C SER A 111 -6.68 -2.39 -2.15
N SER A 112 -7.95 -2.18 -1.83
CA SER A 112 -8.76 -3.20 -1.17
C SER A 112 -10.24 -3.06 -1.51
N PRO A 113 -10.98 -4.18 -1.67
CA PRO A 113 -12.43 -4.16 -1.79
C PRO A 113 -13.14 -3.54 -0.58
N LYS A 114 -12.48 -3.47 0.57
CA LYS A 114 -13.02 -2.84 1.78
C LYS A 114 -13.00 -1.33 1.78
N LEU A 115 -12.25 -0.72 0.86
CA LEU A 115 -12.13 0.74 0.78
C LEU A 115 -13.31 1.35 0.03
N GLN A 116 -13.85 2.45 0.57
CA GLN A 116 -14.99 3.15 0.01
C GLN A 116 -14.71 4.65 -0.11
N SER A 117 -15.23 5.25 -1.19
CA SER A 117 -15.17 6.70 -1.37
C SER A 117 -15.96 7.42 -0.28
N GLY A 118 -15.45 8.56 0.17
CA GLY A 118 -16.10 9.38 1.21
C GLY A 118 -15.88 8.90 2.64
N VAL A 119 -15.18 7.79 2.84
CA VAL A 119 -14.84 7.27 4.17
C VAL A 119 -13.44 7.73 4.56
N THR A 120 -13.30 8.16 5.83
CA THR A 120 -12.01 8.48 6.43
C THR A 120 -11.49 7.28 7.19
N TYR A 121 -10.22 6.97 6.98
CA TYR A 121 -9.52 5.85 7.60
C TYR A 121 -8.46 6.35 8.55
N ASP A 122 -8.32 5.67 9.69
CA ASP A 122 -7.28 5.94 10.68
C ASP A 122 -6.01 5.18 10.33
N VAL A 123 -4.88 5.85 10.39
CA VAL A 123 -3.55 5.28 10.13
C VAL A 123 -2.76 5.26 11.42
N TYR A 124 -2.33 4.07 11.83
CA TYR A 124 -1.48 3.85 12.99
C TYR A 124 -0.10 3.41 12.54
N THR A 125 0.92 3.83 13.27
CA THR A 125 2.31 3.41 13.05
C THR A 125 2.92 2.88 14.32
N GLY A 126 3.90 1.98 14.16
CA GLY A 126 4.60 1.37 15.29
C GLY A 126 3.83 0.23 15.95
N SER A 127 4.26 -0.11 17.16
CA SER A 127 3.74 -1.22 17.96
C SER A 127 4.03 -2.60 17.38
N THR A 128 3.20 -3.58 17.69
CA THR A 128 3.45 -4.99 17.39
C THR A 128 2.29 -5.62 16.63
N ALA A 129 2.61 -6.62 15.84
CA ALA A 129 1.64 -7.52 15.25
C ALA A 129 2.08 -8.95 15.52
N THR A 130 1.13 -9.85 15.76
CA THR A 130 1.37 -11.25 16.11
C THR A 130 0.80 -12.20 15.05
N GLY A 131 1.37 -13.40 14.99
CA GLY A 131 0.94 -14.43 14.05
C GLY A 131 1.78 -14.46 12.79
N ALA A 132 1.44 -15.40 11.91
CA ALA A 132 2.12 -15.56 10.64
C ALA A 132 1.85 -14.38 9.72
N ASN A 133 2.88 -13.95 8.99
CA ASN A 133 2.72 -12.95 7.94
C ASN A 133 3.17 -13.52 6.59
N GLN A 134 2.65 -12.93 5.53
CA GLN A 134 3.05 -13.23 4.17
C GLN A 134 3.78 -12.01 3.62
N MET A 135 5.12 -12.05 3.59
CA MET A 135 5.98 -10.97 3.14
C MET A 135 5.56 -9.59 3.73
N GLY A 136 5.34 -9.59 5.04
CA GLY A 136 4.94 -8.40 5.80
C GLY A 136 3.44 -8.17 5.94
N LEU A 137 2.59 -8.87 5.20
CA LEU A 137 1.14 -8.77 5.35
C LEU A 137 0.65 -9.71 6.46
N TYR A 138 0.06 -9.14 7.51
CA TYR A 138 -0.46 -9.89 8.66
C TYR A 138 -1.94 -10.23 8.49
N PRO A 139 -2.41 -11.31 9.11
CA PRO A 139 -3.85 -11.61 9.18
C PRO A 139 -4.60 -10.56 10.00
N ALA A 140 -5.90 -10.45 9.79
CA ALA A 140 -6.76 -9.56 10.56
C ALA A 140 -6.70 -9.88 12.06
N GLY A 141 -6.71 -8.84 12.89
CA GLY A 141 -6.66 -8.95 14.35
C GLY A 141 -5.26 -9.13 14.93
N ALA A 142 -4.21 -9.15 14.10
CA ALA A 142 -2.83 -9.34 14.56
C ALA A 142 -2.23 -8.11 15.25
N TYR A 143 -2.74 -6.91 14.94
CA TYR A 143 -2.20 -5.64 15.42
C TYR A 143 -2.73 -5.26 16.79
N SER A 144 -1.84 -4.74 17.64
CA SER A 144 -2.21 -4.17 18.93
C SER A 144 -1.31 -3.00 19.32
N GLY A 145 -1.88 -2.05 20.05
CA GLY A 145 -1.17 -0.83 20.47
C GLY A 145 -0.94 0.13 19.31
N GLY A 146 0.10 0.91 19.41
CA GLY A 146 0.48 1.86 18.37
C GLY A 146 -0.17 3.23 18.54
N THR A 147 0.34 4.16 17.76
CA THR A 147 -0.07 5.56 17.79
C THR A 147 -0.77 5.92 16.49
N LYS A 148 -1.96 6.49 16.61
CA LYS A 148 -2.65 7.09 15.47
C LYS A 148 -1.81 8.26 14.95
N SER A 149 -1.26 8.11 13.77
CA SER A 149 -0.35 9.11 13.20
C SER A 149 -1.08 10.12 12.33
N THR A 150 -2.12 9.68 11.61
CA THR A 150 -2.90 10.53 10.71
C THR A 150 -4.22 9.86 10.34
N THR A 151 -4.99 10.55 9.52
CA THR A 151 -6.15 10.01 8.81
C THR A 151 -5.95 10.16 7.31
N THR A 152 -6.66 9.36 6.54
CA THR A 152 -6.61 9.39 5.09
C THR A 152 -7.95 9.03 4.47
N THR A 153 -8.13 9.36 3.21
CA THR A 153 -9.26 8.97 2.37
C THR A 153 -8.74 8.24 1.13
N VAL A 154 -9.64 7.66 0.34
CA VAL A 154 -9.22 7.02 -0.91
C VAL A 154 -8.66 8.05 -1.89
N SER A 155 -7.66 7.63 -2.65
CA SER A 155 -7.07 8.41 -3.74
C SER A 155 -8.10 8.58 -4.87
N THR A 156 -8.13 9.75 -5.49
CA THR A 156 -9.01 10.06 -6.61
C THR A 156 -8.46 9.65 -7.97
N GLY A 157 -7.24 9.12 -8.02
CA GLY A 157 -6.61 8.67 -9.26
C GLY A 157 -5.13 8.36 -9.08
N ALA A 158 -4.51 7.92 -10.16
CA ALA A 158 -3.06 7.72 -10.18
C ALA A 158 -2.34 9.03 -9.86
N THR A 159 -1.44 9.01 -8.92
CA THR A 159 -0.48 10.09 -8.77
C THR A 159 0.56 9.89 -9.88
N GLY A 160 0.46 10.69 -10.91
CA GLY A 160 1.39 10.65 -12.01
C GLY A 160 2.83 10.90 -11.56
N ARG A 161 3.72 10.53 -12.44
CA ARG A 161 5.13 10.89 -12.31
C ARG A 161 5.31 12.40 -12.23
#